data_fd1bbf18ad00f661c91c933a737b2dff
#
_entry.id   fd1bbf18ad00f661c91c933a737b2dff
#
_cell.length_a   1.000
_cell.length_b   1.000
_cell.length_c   1.000
_cell.angle_alpha   90.00
_cell.angle_beta   90.00
_cell.angle_gamma   90.00
#
_symmetry.space_group_name_H-M   'P 1'
#
loop_
_entity.id
_entity.type
_entity.pdbx_description
1 polymer ?
#
loop_
_entity_poly.entity_id
_entity_poly.type
_entity_poly.pdbx_seq_one_letter_code
_entity_poly.pdbx_strand_id
1 'polypeptide(L)'
;FIRARDADKPCICCGLPLSAGDVGGAYDCGHYRSTGSAPHLRFVEDNAHAQRKQCNRWGAGRAVDYRLGLIQRIGLERVEALEADQEPRKYTADELKALRDEYRRRLRKLRQEAANV
;
A
#
# COMPACT_ATOMS: atom_id res chain seq x y z
N PHE A 1 0.74 8.44 3.11
CA PHE A 1 2.15 8.00 3.14
C PHE A 1 2.50 6.99 2.05
N ILE A 2 1.72 5.92 1.93
CA ILE A 2 1.99 4.84 0.95
C ILE A 2 2.08 5.38 -0.48
N ARG A 3 1.15 6.23 -0.89
CA ARG A 3 1.16 6.81 -2.24
C ARG A 3 2.42 7.65 -2.49
N ALA A 4 2.87 8.39 -1.49
CA ALA A 4 4.09 9.20 -1.59
C ALA A 4 5.34 8.31 -1.59
N ARG A 5 5.37 7.26 -0.77
CA ARG A 5 6.46 6.29 -0.75
C ARG A 5 6.67 5.66 -2.13
N ASP A 6 5.57 5.33 -2.81
CA ASP A 6 5.58 4.57 -4.05
C ASP A 6 5.42 5.43 -5.31
N ALA A 7 5.52 6.75 -5.19
CA ALA A 7 5.25 7.69 -6.28
C ALA A 7 6.12 7.44 -7.54
N ASP A 8 7.33 6.94 -7.35
CA ASP A 8 8.28 6.64 -8.44
C ASP A 8 8.29 5.16 -8.86
N LYS A 9 7.38 4.36 -8.30
CA LYS A 9 7.30 2.92 -8.57
C LYS A 9 6.14 2.62 -9.51
N PRO A 10 6.21 1.49 -10.24
CA PRO A 10 5.08 1.06 -11.07
C PRO A 10 3.93 0.53 -10.22
N CYS A 11 2.76 0.39 -10.82
CA CYS A 11 1.61 -0.27 -10.21
C CYS A 11 2.00 -1.66 -9.71
N ILE A 12 1.64 -1.99 -8.48
CA ILE A 12 2.03 -3.24 -7.85
C ILE A 12 1.54 -4.48 -8.61
N CYS A 13 0.38 -4.41 -9.25
CA CYS A 13 -0.21 -5.58 -9.90
C CYS A 13 0.04 -5.65 -11.40
N CYS A 14 -0.01 -4.54 -12.13
CA CYS A 14 0.12 -4.56 -13.59
C CYS A 14 1.47 -4.06 -14.11
N GLY A 15 2.28 -3.44 -13.27
CA GLY A 15 3.61 -2.95 -13.63
C GLY A 15 3.63 -1.70 -14.51
N LEU A 16 2.48 -1.13 -14.85
CA LEU A 16 2.40 0.09 -15.63
C LEU A 16 2.68 1.32 -14.74
N PRO A 17 3.13 2.44 -15.34
CA PRO A 17 3.30 3.67 -14.57
C PRO A 17 2.00 4.09 -13.88
N LEU A 18 2.10 4.57 -12.66
CA LEU A 18 0.93 4.88 -11.82
C LEU A 18 0.03 5.98 -12.38
N SER A 19 0.60 6.92 -13.11
CA SER A 19 -0.15 8.02 -13.72
C SER A 19 -0.73 7.68 -15.10
N ALA A 20 -0.30 6.58 -15.72
CA ALA A 20 -0.70 6.24 -17.09
C ALA A 20 -2.11 5.66 -17.12
N GLY A 21 -3.01 6.34 -17.84
CA GLY A 21 -4.37 5.87 -18.07
C GLY A 21 -5.27 5.87 -16.83
N ASP A 22 -4.89 6.52 -15.76
CA ASP A 22 -5.73 6.66 -14.57
C ASP A 22 -6.78 7.74 -14.82
N VAL A 23 -8.02 7.31 -15.02
CA VAL A 23 -9.13 8.23 -15.22
C VAL A 23 -9.43 8.96 -13.90
N GLY A 24 -9.39 10.27 -13.93
CA GLY A 24 -9.67 11.11 -12.78
C GLY A 24 -8.47 11.33 -11.85
N GLY A 25 -7.26 11.01 -12.32
CA GLY A 25 -6.02 11.39 -11.65
C GLY A 25 -5.31 10.28 -10.90
N ALA A 26 -4.85 10.57 -9.69
CA ALA A 26 -3.91 9.76 -8.95
C ALA A 26 -4.36 8.31 -8.68
N TYR A 27 -3.38 7.45 -8.47
CA TYR A 27 -3.52 6.05 -8.08
C TYR A 27 -3.99 5.90 -6.64
N ASP A 28 -4.40 4.70 -6.27
CA ASP A 28 -4.88 4.37 -4.93
C ASP A 28 -3.79 3.71 -4.07
N CYS A 29 -3.99 3.75 -2.77
CA CYS A 29 -3.30 2.86 -1.83
C CYS A 29 -4.10 1.55 -1.79
N GLY A 30 -3.62 0.54 -2.52
CA GLY A 30 -4.28 -0.76 -2.58
C GLY A 30 -3.73 -1.73 -1.54
N HIS A 31 -4.60 -2.51 -0.90
CA HIS A 31 -4.21 -3.51 0.08
C HIS A 31 -4.15 -4.89 -0.55
N TYR A 32 -3.10 -5.67 -0.23
CA TYR A 32 -3.00 -7.06 -0.66
C TYR A 32 -4.08 -7.91 -0.02
N ARG A 33 -4.11 -7.95 1.31
CA ARG A 33 -5.23 -8.51 2.06
C ARG A 33 -6.17 -7.38 2.44
N SER A 34 -7.44 -7.48 2.04
CA SER A 34 -8.39 -6.38 2.16
C SER A 34 -8.63 -5.98 3.62
N THR A 35 -8.95 -4.71 3.82
CA THR A 35 -9.28 -4.22 5.17
C THR A 35 -10.53 -4.86 5.75
N GLY A 36 -11.43 -5.35 4.89
CA GLY A 36 -12.64 -6.07 5.32
C GLY A 36 -12.32 -7.48 5.81
N SER A 37 -11.46 -8.22 5.09
CA SER A 37 -11.12 -9.60 5.45
C SER A 37 -9.96 -9.70 6.44
N ALA A 38 -9.06 -8.72 6.45
CA ALA A 38 -7.87 -8.72 7.30
C ALA A 38 -7.65 -7.33 7.94
N PRO A 39 -8.56 -6.89 8.81
CA PRO A 39 -8.46 -5.55 9.41
C PRO A 39 -7.21 -5.36 10.25
N HIS A 40 -6.62 -6.43 10.78
CA HIS A 40 -5.37 -6.40 11.52
C HIS A 40 -4.17 -5.99 10.67
N LEU A 41 -4.25 -6.09 9.35
CA LEU A 41 -3.18 -5.71 8.43
C LEU A 41 -3.39 -4.34 7.78
N ARG A 42 -4.42 -3.61 8.19
CA ARG A 42 -4.79 -2.33 7.59
C ARG A 42 -3.64 -1.33 7.54
N PHE A 43 -2.85 -1.26 8.61
CA PHE A 43 -1.75 -0.30 8.75
C PHE A 43 -0.37 -0.94 8.64
N VAL A 44 -0.29 -2.18 8.17
CA VAL A 44 0.99 -2.85 7.93
C VAL A 44 1.52 -2.41 6.56
N GLU A 45 2.70 -1.80 6.54
CA GLU A 45 3.26 -1.21 5.33
C GLU A 45 3.45 -2.23 4.20
N ASP A 46 3.86 -3.45 4.51
CA ASP A 46 4.03 -4.52 3.52
C ASP A 46 2.73 -4.91 2.83
N ASN A 47 1.58 -4.67 3.49
CA ASN A 47 0.26 -5.02 2.98
C ASN A 47 -0.35 -3.92 2.10
N ALA A 48 0.31 -2.79 1.94
CA ALA A 48 -0.25 -1.63 1.23
C ALA A 48 0.76 -1.09 0.22
N HIS A 49 0.35 -0.99 -1.04
CA HIS A 49 1.18 -0.48 -2.12
C HIS A 49 0.36 0.32 -3.10
N ALA A 50 1.00 1.27 -3.77
CA ALA A 50 0.34 2.08 -4.78
C ALA A 50 -0.14 1.21 -5.94
N GLN A 51 -1.39 1.37 -6.32
CA GLN A 51 -2.06 0.56 -7.31
C GLN A 51 -2.91 1.46 -8.20
N ARG A 52 -2.88 1.23 -9.52
CA ARG A 52 -3.73 1.96 -10.45
C ARG A 52 -5.19 1.74 -10.10
N LYS A 53 -6.00 2.79 -10.22
CA LYS A 53 -7.43 2.72 -9.92
C LYS A 53 -8.15 1.62 -10.68
N GLN A 54 -7.78 1.39 -11.94
CA GLN A 54 -8.33 0.31 -12.73
C GLN A 54 -8.08 -1.07 -12.11
N CYS A 55 -6.90 -1.29 -11.55
CA CYS A 55 -6.58 -2.54 -10.87
C CYS A 55 -7.30 -2.67 -9.53
N ASN A 56 -7.31 -1.59 -8.75
CA ASN A 56 -7.85 -1.59 -7.39
C ASN A 56 -9.40 -1.61 -7.37
N ARG A 57 -10.03 -0.78 -8.20
CA ARG A 57 -11.49 -0.57 -8.16
C ARG A 57 -12.25 -1.50 -9.08
N TRP A 58 -11.81 -1.63 -10.32
CA TRP A 58 -12.53 -2.41 -11.33
C TRP A 58 -11.96 -3.80 -11.55
N GLY A 59 -10.73 -4.04 -11.15
CA GLY A 59 -10.09 -5.36 -11.22
C GLY A 59 -10.25 -6.18 -9.94
N ALA A 60 -11.10 -5.74 -9.00
CA ALA A 60 -11.27 -6.38 -7.69
C ALA A 60 -9.93 -6.55 -6.94
N GLY A 61 -9.01 -5.59 -7.10
CA GLY A 61 -7.70 -5.60 -6.49
C GLY A 61 -6.68 -6.50 -7.18
N ARG A 62 -7.09 -7.35 -8.12
CA ARG A 62 -6.24 -8.29 -8.88
C ARG A 62 -5.28 -9.06 -7.99
N ALA A 63 -5.82 -9.82 -7.05
CA ALA A 63 -5.05 -10.47 -5.98
C ALA A 63 -3.88 -11.35 -6.48
N VAL A 64 -4.06 -12.08 -7.57
CA VAL A 64 -3.00 -12.95 -8.13
C VAL A 64 -1.86 -12.10 -8.68
N ASP A 65 -2.18 -11.11 -9.50
CA ASP A 65 -1.17 -10.22 -10.08
C ASP A 65 -0.51 -9.36 -8.98
N TYR A 66 -1.28 -8.94 -7.99
CA TYR A 66 -0.75 -8.22 -6.83
C TYR A 66 0.29 -9.06 -6.11
N ARG A 67 -0.02 -10.35 -5.85
CA ARG A 67 0.91 -11.25 -5.18
C ARG A 67 2.23 -11.39 -5.95
N LEU A 68 2.16 -11.56 -7.25
CA LEU A 68 3.36 -11.67 -8.08
C LEU A 68 4.22 -10.41 -8.02
N GLY A 69 3.60 -9.24 -8.12
CA GLY A 69 4.29 -7.96 -7.99
C GLY A 69 4.87 -7.74 -6.59
N LEU A 70 4.14 -8.17 -5.58
CA LEU A 70 4.56 -8.06 -4.18
C LEU A 70 5.78 -8.93 -3.90
N ILE A 71 5.81 -10.16 -4.43
CA ILE A 71 6.97 -11.06 -4.30
C ILE A 71 8.22 -10.38 -4.88
N GLN A 72 8.11 -9.74 -6.03
CA GLN A 72 9.23 -9.02 -6.63
C GLN A 72 9.68 -7.84 -5.77
N ARG A 73 8.76 -7.17 -5.10
CA ARG A 73 9.05 -5.95 -4.34
C ARG A 73 9.59 -6.21 -2.95
N ILE A 74 9.01 -7.14 -2.21
CA ILE A 74 9.37 -7.41 -0.81
C ILE A 74 9.90 -8.82 -0.54
N GLY A 75 9.82 -9.71 -1.52
CA GLY A 75 10.28 -11.09 -1.40
C GLY A 75 9.20 -12.05 -0.90
N LEU A 76 9.35 -13.32 -1.28
CA LEU A 76 8.36 -14.37 -0.97
C LEU A 76 8.17 -14.56 0.53
N GLU A 77 9.24 -14.51 1.31
CA GLU A 77 9.17 -14.71 2.76
C GLU A 77 8.25 -13.70 3.44
N ARG A 78 8.37 -12.42 3.09
CA ARG A 78 7.52 -11.38 3.66
C ARG A 78 6.08 -11.48 3.18
N VAL A 79 5.87 -11.91 1.94
CA VAL A 79 4.51 -12.17 1.42
C VAL A 79 3.86 -13.31 2.19
N GLU A 80 4.58 -14.40 2.40
CA GLU A 80 4.06 -15.54 3.17
C GLU A 80 3.76 -15.16 4.62
N ALA A 81 4.58 -14.29 5.22
CA ALA A 81 4.32 -13.77 6.56
C ALA A 81 3.01 -12.98 6.63
N LEU A 82 2.70 -12.17 5.61
CA LEU A 82 1.42 -11.48 5.52
C LEU A 82 0.26 -12.46 5.42
N GLU A 83 0.41 -13.50 4.59
CA GLU A 83 -0.63 -14.49 4.35
C GLU A 83 -0.91 -15.34 5.58
N ALA A 84 0.11 -15.60 6.39
CA ALA A 84 0.00 -16.39 7.62
C ALA A 84 -0.46 -15.58 8.83
N ASP A 85 -0.41 -14.26 8.78
CA ASP A 85 -0.74 -13.41 9.93
C ASP A 85 -2.26 -13.37 10.15
N GLN A 86 -2.71 -14.01 11.24
CA GLN A 86 -4.10 -14.05 11.66
C GLN A 86 -4.29 -13.39 13.04
N GLU A 87 -3.26 -12.71 13.55
CA GLU A 87 -3.30 -12.10 14.88
C GLU A 87 -4.22 -10.90 14.91
N PRO A 88 -5.33 -10.94 15.68
CA PRO A 88 -6.22 -9.80 15.79
C PRO A 88 -5.49 -8.60 16.41
N ARG A 89 -5.68 -7.44 15.81
CA ARG A 89 -5.16 -6.18 16.35
C ARG A 89 -6.30 -5.19 16.46
N LYS A 90 -6.55 -4.75 17.68
CA LYS A 90 -7.51 -3.68 17.94
C LYS A 90 -6.75 -2.45 18.37
N TYR A 91 -6.85 -1.41 17.59
CA TYR A 91 -6.17 -0.15 17.90
C TYR A 91 -7.07 0.71 18.81
N THR A 92 -6.49 1.20 19.89
CA THR A 92 -7.13 2.22 20.71
C THR A 92 -7.13 3.55 19.99
N ALA A 93 -7.96 4.51 20.45
CA ALA A 93 -7.98 5.86 19.89
C ALA A 93 -6.60 6.52 19.98
N ASP A 94 -5.88 6.33 21.08
CA ASP A 94 -4.54 6.89 21.28
C ASP A 94 -3.53 6.25 20.32
N GLU A 95 -3.61 4.95 20.11
CA GLU A 95 -2.75 4.24 19.15
C GLU A 95 -2.99 4.71 17.72
N LEU A 96 -4.24 4.92 17.32
CA LEU A 96 -4.59 5.46 16.00
C LEU A 96 -4.06 6.88 15.82
N LYS A 97 -4.16 7.70 16.87
CA LYS A 97 -3.60 9.05 16.84
C LYS A 97 -2.09 9.03 16.68
N ALA A 98 -1.39 8.16 17.41
CA ALA A 98 0.05 8.00 17.33
C ALA A 98 0.48 7.55 15.92
N LEU A 99 -0.22 6.59 15.32
CA LEU A 99 0.02 6.15 13.94
C LEU A 99 -0.17 7.30 12.96
N ARG A 100 -1.27 8.05 13.08
CA ARG A 100 -1.53 9.21 12.22
C ARG A 100 -0.39 10.23 12.30
N ASP A 101 0.02 10.57 13.50
CA ASP A 101 1.07 11.57 13.72
C ASP A 101 2.42 11.10 13.16
N GLU A 102 2.75 9.83 13.36
CA GLU A 102 3.98 9.22 12.83
C GLU A 102 4.00 9.24 11.30
N TYR A 103 2.92 8.83 10.64
CA TYR A 103 2.87 8.82 9.18
C TYR A 103 2.80 10.23 8.58
N ARG A 104 2.18 11.17 9.27
CA ARG A 104 2.23 12.58 8.87
C ARG A 104 3.66 13.12 8.91
N ARG A 105 4.41 12.78 9.95
CA ARG A 105 5.82 13.15 10.09
C ARG A 105 6.66 12.54 8.96
N ARG A 106 6.49 11.25 8.71
CA ARG A 106 7.22 10.53 7.64
C ARG A 106 6.85 11.06 6.26
N LEU A 107 5.61 11.42 6.04
CA LEU A 107 5.16 12.03 4.78
C LEU A 107 5.83 13.39 4.56
N ARG A 108 5.89 14.23 5.58
CA ARG A 108 6.59 15.51 5.49
C ARG A 108 8.06 15.32 5.13
N LYS A 109 8.72 14.33 5.75
CA LYS A 109 10.11 14.00 5.46
C LYS A 109 10.30 13.60 4.00
N LEU A 110 9.44 12.73 3.48
CA LEU A 110 9.49 12.30 2.08
C LEU A 110 9.34 13.49 1.12
N ARG A 111 8.41 14.40 1.41
CA ARG A 111 8.18 15.59 0.60
C ARG A 111 9.37 16.54 0.62
N GLN A 112 10.03 16.70 1.76
CA GLN A 112 11.24 17.51 1.89
C GLN A 112 12.39 16.92 1.09
N GLU A 113 12.60 15.62 1.17
CA GLU A 113 13.63 14.89 0.41
C GLU A 113 13.40 15.05 -1.09
N ALA A 114 12.16 14.91 -1.55
CA ALA A 114 11.80 15.07 -2.95
C ALA A 114 12.04 16.51 -3.43
N ALA A 115 11.80 17.51 -2.59
CA ALA A 115 11.99 18.91 -2.93
C ALA A 115 13.47 19.31 -2.99
N ASN A 116 14.36 18.53 -2.37
CA ASN A 116 15.80 18.81 -2.32
C ASN A 116 16.60 18.11 -3.43
N VAL A 117 15.92 17.42 -4.34
CA VAL A 117 16.57 16.71 -5.46
C VAL A 117 16.75 17.61 -6.67
#